data_624f9b9885ea8b43797afb6782c2ca0e
#
_entry.id   624f9b9885ea8b43797afb6782c2ca0e
#
_cell.length_a   1.000
_cell.length_b   1.000
_cell.length_c   1.000
_cell.angle_alpha   90.00
_cell.angle_beta   90.00
_cell.angle_gamma   90.00
#
_symmetry.space_group_name_H-M   'P 1'
#
loop_
_entity.id
_entity.type
_entity.pdbx_description
1 polymer ?
#
loop_
_entity_poly.entity_id
_entity_poly.type
_entity_poly.pdbx_seq_one_letter_code
_entity_poly.pdbx_strand_id
1 'polypeptide(L)'
;MNVNVVASSGPERPALLAERLRLVHTGMIDAVLSGDGMREVAQLAARHTGGPVAVVIPQLGHELVEPAGERSGGALTQLAPYVRDRVAGRPVPVPDVIAQEVPVHSGDALLGMVLLLQGGEPLDEESVGTLLHLAAMAALTELALVESRQQVEDELRGSFLEELRAGTQLDTEEVVRRGARLGCDLSLGAAVLACAPSPQRKHRFMAAIRTDLPEAFVQALAGRVYAVVPATDRPDAEDRAMAFAATLARRLQAHAPVGLSSFHRNPAELGRAIAEADLVVDVLGDADVPPETIADGTYRLLIQMLASHPTQLEAFFQETLAPVAAYDDQYGTQLVETLAAYLPFRTSRRLFLPPPLGVLGGLQ
;
A
#
# COMPACT_ATOMS: atom_id res chain seq x y z
N MET A 1 36.06 -35.18 63.11
CA MET A 1 34.59 -35.11 63.07
C MET A 1 34.22 -34.06 62.03
N ASN A 2 34.16 -34.49 60.75
CA ASN A 2 33.86 -33.61 59.63
C ASN A 2 32.35 -33.61 59.43
N VAL A 3 31.70 -32.45 59.64
CA VAL A 3 30.31 -32.23 59.32
C VAL A 3 30.26 -31.73 57.89
N ASN A 4 29.87 -32.61 56.97
CA ASN A 4 29.50 -32.28 55.62
C ASN A 4 28.21 -31.44 55.65
N VAL A 5 28.33 -30.14 55.38
CA VAL A 5 27.18 -29.30 55.08
C VAL A 5 26.76 -29.60 53.65
N VAL A 6 25.82 -30.51 53.53
CA VAL A 6 25.08 -30.70 52.28
C VAL A 6 24.26 -29.43 52.07
N ALA A 7 24.68 -28.61 51.12
CA ALA A 7 23.89 -27.47 50.67
C ALA A 7 22.57 -28.01 50.08
N SER A 8 21.49 -27.88 50.81
CA SER A 8 20.11 -28.17 50.37
C SER A 8 19.75 -27.21 49.23
N SER A 9 19.82 -27.70 48.01
CA SER A 9 19.14 -27.09 46.86
C SER A 9 17.64 -27.27 47.06
N GLY A 10 17.04 -26.38 47.87
CA GLY A 10 15.64 -26.46 48.20
C GLY A 10 14.73 -26.14 46.97
N PRO A 11 13.50 -26.64 46.98
CA PRO A 11 12.49 -26.41 45.89
C PRO A 11 12.06 -24.94 45.73
N GLU A 12 12.57 -24.03 46.54
CA GLU A 12 12.25 -22.58 46.50
C GLU A 12 12.91 -21.85 45.33
N ARG A 13 14.08 -22.24 44.82
CA ARG A 13 14.77 -21.58 43.71
C ARG A 13 14.01 -21.64 42.37
N PRO A 14 13.52 -22.81 41.92
CA PRO A 14 12.77 -22.89 40.69
C PRO A 14 11.42 -22.15 40.75
N ALA A 15 10.75 -22.14 41.91
CA ALA A 15 9.51 -21.41 42.11
C ALA A 15 9.69 -19.88 42.04
N LEU A 16 10.78 -19.37 42.65
CA LEU A 16 11.11 -17.94 42.56
C LEU A 16 11.54 -17.52 41.16
N LEU A 17 12.25 -18.37 40.41
CA LEU A 17 12.58 -18.11 39.01
C LEU A 17 11.34 -18.08 38.13
N ALA A 18 10.45 -19.04 38.27
CA ALA A 18 9.19 -19.09 37.50
C ALA A 18 8.33 -17.85 37.78
N GLU A 19 8.24 -17.41 39.03
CA GLU A 19 7.47 -16.19 39.39
C GLU A 19 8.13 -14.94 38.80
N ARG A 20 9.44 -14.83 38.79
CA ARG A 20 10.17 -13.74 38.15
C ARG A 20 9.95 -13.72 36.66
N LEU A 21 10.06 -14.85 35.96
CA LEU A 21 9.80 -14.96 34.53
C LEU A 21 8.37 -14.60 34.19
N ARG A 22 7.40 -15.01 35.01
CA ARG A 22 5.98 -14.65 34.84
C ARG A 22 5.78 -13.14 34.95
N LEU A 23 6.37 -12.48 35.93
CA LEU A 23 6.28 -11.02 36.11
C LEU A 23 6.90 -10.27 34.92
N VAL A 24 8.06 -10.71 34.44
CA VAL A 24 8.72 -10.12 33.28
C VAL A 24 7.88 -10.29 32.02
N HIS A 25 7.34 -11.49 31.80
CA HIS A 25 6.46 -11.77 30.67
C HIS A 25 5.21 -10.88 30.70
N THR A 26 4.54 -10.79 31.86
CA THR A 26 3.38 -9.91 32.00
C THR A 26 3.75 -8.46 31.68
N GLY A 27 4.87 -7.96 32.22
CA GLY A 27 5.36 -6.62 31.91
C GLY A 27 5.66 -6.38 30.43
N MET A 28 6.22 -7.37 29.72
CA MET A 28 6.45 -7.28 28.29
C MET A 28 5.13 -7.22 27.46
N ILE A 29 4.15 -8.04 27.85
CA ILE A 29 2.83 -8.01 27.19
C ILE A 29 2.10 -6.70 27.49
N ASP A 30 2.15 -6.22 28.75
CA ASP A 30 1.54 -4.93 29.12
C ASP A 30 2.17 -3.77 28.34
N ALA A 31 3.50 -3.79 28.14
CA ALA A 31 4.19 -2.78 27.32
C ALA A 31 3.69 -2.75 25.88
N VAL A 32 3.50 -3.93 25.26
CA VAL A 32 2.92 -4.04 23.90
C VAL A 32 1.49 -3.53 23.86
N LEU A 33 0.65 -3.89 24.82
CA LEU A 33 -0.76 -3.51 24.87
C LEU A 33 -0.99 -2.03 25.19
N SER A 34 -0.10 -1.43 26.02
CA SER A 34 -0.19 0.00 26.40
C SER A 34 0.31 0.93 25.32
N GLY A 35 1.04 0.42 24.31
CA GLY A 35 1.62 1.21 23.24
C GLY A 35 3.04 1.72 23.52
N ASP A 36 3.66 1.31 24.64
CA ASP A 36 5.08 1.59 24.95
C ASP A 36 6.02 0.79 24.03
N GLY A 37 5.48 -0.28 23.44
CA GLY A 37 6.02 -0.99 22.31
C GLY A 37 7.32 -1.75 22.59
N MET A 38 8.01 -2.13 21.49
CA MET A 38 9.21 -2.98 21.54
C MET A 38 10.40 -2.36 22.28
N ARG A 39 10.43 -1.07 22.47
CA ARG A 39 11.50 -0.41 23.25
C ARG A 39 11.45 -0.84 24.72
N GLU A 40 10.28 -0.79 25.34
CA GLU A 40 10.12 -1.22 26.74
C GLU A 40 10.33 -2.74 26.88
N VAL A 41 9.87 -3.54 25.92
CA VAL A 41 10.15 -4.98 25.87
C VAL A 41 11.66 -5.25 25.85
N ALA A 42 12.41 -4.55 25.01
CA ALA A 42 13.86 -4.69 24.94
C ALA A 42 14.56 -4.22 26.23
N GLN A 43 14.06 -3.15 26.86
CA GLN A 43 14.57 -2.67 28.15
C GLN A 43 14.33 -3.68 29.27
N LEU A 44 13.13 -4.28 29.32
CA LEU A 44 12.82 -5.35 30.25
C LEU A 44 13.72 -6.56 30.04
N ALA A 45 13.91 -6.98 28.78
CA ALA A 45 14.81 -8.05 28.44
C ALA A 45 16.25 -7.74 28.88
N ALA A 46 16.78 -6.56 28.53
CA ALA A 46 18.15 -6.16 28.90
C ALA A 46 18.36 -6.10 30.40
N ARG A 47 17.44 -5.53 31.18
CA ARG A 47 17.49 -5.48 32.65
C ARG A 47 17.53 -6.85 33.27
N HIS A 48 16.87 -7.83 32.70
CA HIS A 48 16.74 -9.16 33.28
C HIS A 48 17.73 -10.19 32.72
N THR A 49 18.31 -9.96 31.53
CA THR A 49 19.40 -10.79 30.98
C THR A 49 20.78 -10.35 31.45
N GLY A 50 20.92 -9.12 31.92
CA GLY A 50 22.21 -8.55 32.36
C GLY A 50 23.12 -8.08 31.22
N GLY A 51 22.60 -7.96 30.01
CA GLY A 51 23.35 -7.49 28.84
C GLY A 51 22.49 -6.68 27.86
N PRO A 52 23.10 -5.97 26.91
CA PRO A 52 22.33 -5.23 25.91
C PRO A 52 21.52 -6.16 24.99
N VAL A 53 20.26 -5.82 24.77
CA VAL A 53 19.35 -6.59 23.91
C VAL A 53 19.00 -5.78 22.69
N ALA A 54 19.18 -6.38 21.50
CA ALA A 54 18.71 -5.83 20.24
C ALA A 54 17.44 -6.53 19.81
N VAL A 55 16.50 -5.75 19.26
CA VAL A 55 15.29 -6.26 18.58
C VAL A 55 15.29 -5.72 17.16
N VAL A 56 15.30 -6.63 16.20
CA VAL A 56 15.30 -6.29 14.77
C VAL A 56 14.16 -7.03 14.09
N ILE A 57 13.13 -6.28 13.69
CA ILE A 57 11.95 -6.79 12.99
C ILE A 57 11.71 -5.89 11.78
N PRO A 58 12.24 -6.24 10.60
CA PRO A 58 12.22 -5.38 9.43
C PRO A 58 10.82 -4.97 8.98
N GLN A 59 9.82 -5.85 9.12
CA GLN A 59 8.43 -5.59 8.73
C GLN A 59 7.76 -4.48 9.56
N LEU A 60 8.13 -4.36 10.84
CA LEU A 60 7.65 -3.31 11.74
C LEU A 60 8.54 -2.06 11.74
N GLY A 61 9.66 -2.09 11.01
CA GLY A 61 10.67 -1.04 11.08
C GLY A 61 11.39 -0.95 12.44
N HIS A 62 11.29 -1.99 13.26
CA HIS A 62 11.99 -2.05 14.54
C HIS A 62 13.45 -2.46 14.35
N GLU A 63 14.33 -1.51 14.60
CA GLU A 63 15.77 -1.68 14.65
C GLU A 63 16.27 -0.94 15.90
N LEU A 64 16.28 -1.59 17.05
CA LEU A 64 16.61 -0.95 18.33
C LEU A 64 17.53 -1.82 19.19
N VAL A 65 18.31 -1.17 20.05
CA VAL A 65 19.18 -1.79 21.06
C VAL A 65 18.94 -1.08 22.38
N GLU A 66 18.72 -1.84 23.44
CA GLU A 66 18.58 -1.32 24.80
C GLU A 66 19.58 -1.99 25.77
N PRO A 67 20.20 -1.25 26.69
CA PRO A 67 20.07 0.20 26.87
C PRO A 67 20.70 0.99 25.72
N ALA A 68 20.05 2.12 25.35
CA ALA A 68 20.55 3.00 24.31
C ALA A 68 21.90 3.63 24.73
N GLY A 69 22.87 3.67 23.80
CA GLY A 69 24.18 4.25 24.04
C GLY A 69 24.99 4.41 22.76
N GLU A 70 26.17 5.04 22.83
CA GLU A 70 27.03 5.26 21.65
C GLU A 70 27.42 3.97 20.92
N ARG A 71 27.57 2.86 21.65
CA ARG A 71 27.88 1.54 21.06
C ARG A 71 26.68 0.92 20.36
N SER A 72 25.46 1.31 20.73
CA SER A 72 24.22 0.76 20.17
C SER A 72 24.05 1.09 18.70
N GLY A 73 24.40 2.31 18.26
CA GLY A 73 24.34 2.72 16.85
C GLY A 73 25.30 1.92 15.97
N GLY A 74 26.53 1.69 16.46
CA GLY A 74 27.51 0.86 15.75
C GLY A 74 27.09 -0.61 15.63
N ALA A 75 26.47 -1.16 16.67
CA ALA A 75 25.94 -2.52 16.65
C ALA A 75 24.79 -2.67 15.64
N LEU A 76 23.82 -1.74 15.62
CA LEU A 76 22.69 -1.79 14.67
C LEU A 76 23.13 -1.77 13.21
N THR A 77 24.20 -1.05 12.88
CA THR A 77 24.76 -1.01 11.51
C THR A 77 25.16 -2.42 11.01
N GLN A 78 25.56 -3.32 11.92
CA GLN A 78 25.90 -4.70 11.59
C GLN A 78 24.69 -5.65 11.73
N LEU A 79 23.86 -5.45 12.74
CA LEU A 79 22.76 -6.35 13.08
C LEU A 79 21.57 -6.23 12.10
N ALA A 80 21.21 -5.03 11.67
CA ALA A 80 20.08 -4.84 10.79
C ALA A 80 20.26 -5.52 9.40
N PRO A 81 21.43 -5.41 8.73
CA PRO A 81 21.68 -6.19 7.51
C PRO A 81 21.71 -7.70 7.77
N TYR A 82 22.34 -8.14 8.87
CA TYR A 82 22.40 -9.54 9.25
C TYR A 82 21.00 -10.15 9.35
N VAL A 83 20.10 -9.53 10.13
CA VAL A 83 18.74 -10.03 10.32
C VAL A 83 17.93 -9.95 9.03
N ARG A 84 18.08 -8.89 8.21
CA ARG A 84 17.40 -8.78 6.90
C ARG A 84 17.81 -9.91 5.96
N ASP A 85 19.08 -10.28 5.94
CA ASP A 85 19.58 -11.38 5.11
C ASP A 85 19.08 -12.74 5.62
N ARG A 86 19.03 -12.94 6.94
CA ARG A 86 18.46 -14.15 7.56
C ARG A 86 16.96 -14.29 7.24
N VAL A 87 16.20 -13.21 7.37
CA VAL A 87 14.77 -13.16 7.01
C VAL A 87 14.57 -13.45 5.52
N ALA A 88 15.49 -13.01 4.66
CA ALA A 88 15.48 -13.31 3.23
C ALA A 88 15.94 -14.75 2.87
N GLY A 89 16.24 -15.59 3.89
CA GLY A 89 16.72 -16.95 3.71
C GLY A 89 18.16 -17.07 3.21
N ARG A 90 18.97 -16.01 3.33
CA ARG A 90 20.37 -16.02 2.91
C ARG A 90 21.25 -16.55 4.02
N PRO A 91 22.18 -17.45 3.72
CA PRO A 91 23.16 -17.91 4.70
C PRO A 91 24.19 -16.79 4.97
N VAL A 92 24.22 -16.30 6.19
CA VAL A 92 25.19 -15.28 6.65
C VAL A 92 25.82 -15.74 7.95
N PRO A 93 27.12 -15.46 8.17
CA PRO A 93 27.78 -15.76 9.44
C PRO A 93 27.18 -14.91 10.57
N VAL A 94 27.11 -15.49 11.76
CA VAL A 94 26.67 -14.77 12.96
C VAL A 94 27.74 -13.75 13.34
N PRO A 95 27.40 -12.47 13.49
CA PRO A 95 28.33 -11.44 13.94
C PRO A 95 28.87 -11.72 15.34
N ASP A 96 30.17 -11.50 15.55
CA ASP A 96 30.86 -11.74 16.86
C ASP A 96 30.25 -10.91 18.01
N VAL A 97 29.56 -9.84 17.71
CA VAL A 97 28.89 -9.00 18.71
C VAL A 97 27.69 -9.69 19.36
N ILE A 98 27.17 -10.75 18.76
CA ILE A 98 26.02 -11.53 19.26
C ILE A 98 26.50 -12.60 20.24
N ALA A 99 25.97 -12.55 21.47
CA ALA A 99 26.19 -13.60 22.47
C ALA A 99 25.15 -14.72 22.33
N GLN A 100 23.90 -14.36 22.10
CA GLN A 100 22.80 -15.31 21.92
C GLN A 100 21.72 -14.71 21.00
N GLU A 101 21.09 -15.55 20.20
CA GLU A 101 20.00 -15.13 19.31
C GLU A 101 18.75 -15.99 19.48
N VAL A 102 17.58 -15.36 19.41
CA VAL A 102 16.28 -16.03 19.37
C VAL A 102 15.48 -15.49 18.19
N PRO A 103 15.10 -16.36 17.27
CA PRO A 103 14.31 -15.95 16.11
C PRO A 103 12.86 -15.68 16.49
N VAL A 104 12.26 -14.70 15.80
CA VAL A 104 10.82 -14.40 15.84
C VAL A 104 10.19 -15.04 14.62
N HIS A 105 9.38 -16.08 14.81
CA HIS A 105 8.72 -16.83 13.75
C HIS A 105 7.19 -16.69 13.80
N SER A 106 6.57 -16.65 12.61
CA SER A 106 5.15 -16.90 12.44
C SER A 106 4.97 -18.10 11.49
N GLY A 107 4.57 -19.24 12.03
CA GLY A 107 4.66 -20.51 11.31
C GLY A 107 6.10 -20.81 10.88
N ASP A 108 6.29 -21.06 9.57
CA ASP A 108 7.63 -21.33 9.00
C ASP A 108 8.40 -20.06 8.60
N ALA A 109 7.77 -18.89 8.66
CA ALA A 109 8.38 -17.63 8.25
C ALA A 109 9.18 -16.99 9.38
N LEU A 110 10.47 -16.71 9.14
CA LEU A 110 11.29 -15.88 10.01
C LEU A 110 10.95 -14.40 9.76
N LEU A 111 10.54 -13.69 10.81
CA LEU A 111 10.08 -12.29 10.73
C LEU A 111 11.12 -11.31 11.27
N GLY A 112 11.97 -11.77 12.19
CA GLY A 112 12.98 -10.96 12.84
C GLY A 112 13.74 -11.76 13.90
N MET A 113 14.51 -11.07 14.72
CA MET A 113 15.32 -11.69 15.77
C MET A 113 15.40 -10.80 17.02
N VAL A 114 15.46 -11.46 18.18
CA VAL A 114 15.85 -10.86 19.45
C VAL A 114 17.24 -11.36 19.78
N LEU A 115 18.17 -10.45 20.03
CA LEU A 115 19.60 -10.74 20.13
C LEU A 115 20.13 -10.22 21.46
N LEU A 116 20.81 -11.04 22.23
CA LEU A 116 21.66 -10.58 23.32
C LEU A 116 23.04 -10.27 22.76
N LEU A 117 23.55 -9.09 23.08
CA LEU A 117 24.88 -8.65 22.63
C LEU A 117 25.92 -8.91 23.71
N GLN A 118 27.16 -9.04 23.28
CA GLN A 118 28.29 -9.17 24.21
C GLN A 118 28.52 -7.87 25.00
N GLY A 119 28.93 -7.97 26.27
CA GLY A 119 29.31 -6.80 27.07
C GLY A 119 28.55 -6.60 28.38
N GLY A 120 27.91 -7.66 28.91
CA GLY A 120 27.30 -7.68 30.23
C GLY A 120 27.80 -8.84 31.09
N GLU A 121 27.31 -8.92 32.30
CA GLU A 121 27.41 -10.15 33.14
C GLU A 121 26.08 -10.92 32.95
N PRO A 122 26.00 -11.81 31.97
CA PRO A 122 24.75 -12.54 31.71
C PRO A 122 24.48 -13.50 32.88
N LEU A 123 23.19 -13.70 33.12
CA LEU A 123 22.70 -14.80 33.95
C LEU A 123 23.09 -16.15 33.33
N ASP A 124 22.67 -17.24 33.95
CA ASP A 124 22.83 -18.55 33.34
C ASP A 124 22.16 -18.61 31.95
N GLU A 125 22.77 -19.38 31.06
CA GLU A 125 22.39 -19.44 29.63
C GLU A 125 20.91 -19.84 29.40
N GLU A 126 20.37 -20.72 30.26
CA GLU A 126 18.99 -21.20 30.17
C GLU A 126 17.99 -20.09 30.52
N SER A 127 18.25 -19.34 31.59
CA SER A 127 17.43 -18.19 31.98
C SER A 127 17.45 -17.08 30.94
N VAL A 128 18.62 -16.79 30.34
CA VAL A 128 18.77 -15.84 29.25
C VAL A 128 17.98 -16.27 28.03
N GLY A 129 18.10 -17.51 27.58
CA GLY A 129 17.36 -18.04 26.44
C GLY A 129 15.85 -17.92 26.66
N THR A 130 15.36 -18.21 27.86
CA THR A 130 13.94 -18.07 28.20
C THR A 130 13.50 -16.62 28.14
N LEU A 131 14.25 -15.67 28.70
CA LEU A 131 13.92 -14.23 28.66
C LEU A 131 13.88 -13.67 27.22
N LEU A 132 14.83 -14.05 26.38
CA LEU A 132 14.85 -13.65 24.97
C LEU A 132 13.67 -14.27 24.21
N HIS A 133 13.29 -15.51 24.56
CA HIS A 133 12.10 -16.13 23.97
C HIS A 133 10.81 -15.40 24.36
N LEU A 134 10.67 -14.97 25.62
CA LEU A 134 9.54 -14.15 26.05
C LEU A 134 9.49 -12.81 25.30
N ALA A 135 10.64 -12.18 25.06
CA ALA A 135 10.71 -10.97 24.25
C ALA A 135 10.33 -11.23 22.78
N ALA A 136 10.73 -12.38 22.22
CA ALA A 136 10.32 -12.79 20.87
C ALA A 136 8.79 -13.04 20.78
N MET A 137 8.20 -13.63 21.82
CA MET A 137 6.74 -13.80 21.90
C MET A 137 6.01 -12.45 22.00
N ALA A 138 6.52 -11.50 22.79
CA ALA A 138 5.97 -10.16 22.87
C ALA A 138 6.06 -9.43 21.51
N ALA A 139 7.18 -9.58 20.80
CA ALA A 139 7.37 -9.04 19.46
C ALA A 139 6.36 -9.60 18.44
N LEU A 140 6.11 -10.90 18.51
CA LEU A 140 5.09 -11.55 17.67
C LEU A 140 3.69 -11.04 18.00
N THR A 141 3.38 -10.79 19.27
CA THR A 141 2.11 -10.22 19.71
C THR A 141 1.93 -8.80 19.14
N GLU A 142 2.96 -7.96 19.20
CA GLU A 142 2.91 -6.61 18.61
C GLU A 142 2.66 -6.67 17.09
N LEU A 143 3.37 -7.54 16.38
CA LEU A 143 3.17 -7.74 14.95
C LEU A 143 1.71 -8.13 14.64
N ALA A 144 1.16 -9.10 15.35
CA ALA A 144 -0.22 -9.54 15.17
C ALA A 144 -1.24 -8.40 15.45
N LEU A 145 -0.97 -7.55 16.44
CA LEU A 145 -1.81 -6.38 16.74
C LEU A 145 -1.73 -5.32 15.63
N VAL A 146 -0.54 -5.05 15.10
CA VAL A 146 -0.34 -4.11 14.00
C VAL A 146 -1.03 -4.62 12.74
N GLU A 147 -0.84 -5.89 12.38
CA GLU A 147 -1.50 -6.52 11.24
C GLU A 147 -3.04 -6.50 11.37
N SER A 148 -3.55 -6.81 12.57
CA SER A 148 -4.99 -6.77 12.84
C SER A 148 -5.56 -5.36 12.69
N ARG A 149 -4.86 -4.34 13.19
CA ARG A 149 -5.28 -2.93 13.04
C ARG A 149 -5.27 -2.51 11.58
N GLN A 150 -4.24 -2.86 10.83
CA GLN A 150 -4.14 -2.58 9.40
C GLN A 150 -5.26 -3.26 8.61
N GLN A 151 -5.57 -4.52 8.94
CA GLN A 151 -6.66 -5.24 8.29
C GLN A 151 -8.01 -4.57 8.52
N VAL A 152 -8.33 -4.18 9.76
CA VAL A 152 -9.58 -3.45 10.08
C VAL A 152 -9.64 -2.12 9.34
N GLU A 153 -8.53 -1.39 9.27
CA GLU A 153 -8.46 -0.13 8.54
C GLU A 153 -8.67 -0.34 7.03
N ASP A 154 -8.04 -1.37 6.45
CA ASP A 154 -8.21 -1.71 5.03
C ASP A 154 -9.65 -2.17 4.73
N GLU A 155 -10.30 -2.90 5.62
CA GLU A 155 -11.71 -3.29 5.51
C GLU A 155 -12.63 -2.05 5.54
N LEU A 156 -12.40 -1.12 6.47
CA LEU A 156 -13.16 0.14 6.55
C LEU A 156 -12.97 1.01 5.30
N ARG A 157 -11.75 1.08 4.78
CA ARG A 157 -11.44 1.78 3.53
C ARG A 157 -12.11 1.11 2.34
N GLY A 158 -12.06 -0.23 2.28
CA GLY A 158 -12.71 -1.02 1.24
C GLY A 158 -14.21 -0.81 1.22
N SER A 159 -14.88 -0.91 2.36
CA SER A 159 -16.33 -0.69 2.51
C SER A 159 -16.73 0.73 2.10
N PHE A 160 -15.97 1.75 2.52
CA PHE A 160 -16.25 3.14 2.15
C PHE A 160 -16.17 3.36 0.63
N LEU A 161 -15.13 2.82 -0.01
CA LEU A 161 -14.96 2.92 -1.45
C LEU A 161 -16.07 2.17 -2.22
N GLU A 162 -16.46 1.00 -1.72
CA GLU A 162 -17.53 0.19 -2.31
C GLU A 162 -18.87 0.91 -2.27
N GLU A 163 -19.22 1.53 -1.15
CA GLU A 163 -20.43 2.34 -1.00
C GLU A 163 -20.43 3.55 -1.95
N LEU A 164 -19.29 4.27 -2.06
CA LEU A 164 -19.16 5.37 -3.02
C LEU A 164 -19.34 4.86 -4.45
N ARG A 165 -18.74 3.72 -4.80
CA ARG A 165 -18.83 3.13 -6.14
C ARG A 165 -20.22 2.62 -6.47
N ALA A 166 -20.93 2.05 -5.51
CA ALA A 166 -22.30 1.56 -5.68
C ALA A 166 -23.32 2.69 -5.92
N GLY A 167 -22.91 3.95 -5.83
CA GLY A 167 -23.79 5.11 -6.00
C GLY A 167 -24.82 5.22 -4.86
N THR A 168 -24.56 4.62 -3.70
CA THR A 168 -25.36 4.81 -2.50
C THR A 168 -25.42 6.29 -2.21
N GLN A 169 -26.61 6.85 -2.04
CA GLN A 169 -26.79 8.28 -1.76
C GLN A 169 -26.29 8.56 -0.33
N LEU A 170 -24.97 8.72 -0.21
CA LEU A 170 -24.35 9.21 1.00
C LEU A 170 -24.53 10.74 1.04
N ASP A 171 -24.90 11.25 2.21
CA ASP A 171 -24.90 12.69 2.45
C ASP A 171 -23.48 13.25 2.42
N THR A 172 -23.32 14.48 1.94
CA THR A 172 -22.02 15.16 1.86
C THR A 172 -21.28 15.16 3.21
N GLU A 173 -22.00 15.44 4.30
CA GLU A 173 -21.43 15.45 5.64
C GLU A 173 -20.90 14.06 6.05
N GLU A 174 -21.61 13.00 5.69
CA GLU A 174 -21.19 11.63 5.97
C GLU A 174 -19.92 11.25 5.19
N VAL A 175 -19.85 11.61 3.90
CA VAL A 175 -18.66 11.38 3.07
C VAL A 175 -17.44 12.10 3.64
N VAL A 176 -17.58 13.37 4.00
CA VAL A 176 -16.50 14.17 4.60
C VAL A 176 -16.07 13.60 5.94
N ARG A 177 -17.02 13.27 6.82
CA ARG A 177 -16.74 12.71 8.14
C ARG A 177 -16.01 11.36 8.05
N ARG A 178 -16.44 10.47 7.15
CA ARG A 178 -15.82 9.15 6.96
C ARG A 178 -14.45 9.28 6.30
N GLY A 179 -14.33 10.14 5.28
CA GLY A 179 -13.04 10.45 4.66
C GLY A 179 -12.01 10.94 5.68
N ALA A 180 -12.39 11.90 6.51
CA ALA A 180 -11.51 12.44 7.56
C ALA A 180 -11.05 11.36 8.57
N ARG A 181 -11.95 10.45 8.99
CA ARG A 181 -11.60 9.30 9.86
C ARG A 181 -10.58 8.36 9.20
N LEU A 182 -10.60 8.25 7.88
CA LEU A 182 -9.70 7.42 7.08
C LEU A 182 -8.44 8.17 6.61
N GLY A 183 -8.23 9.40 7.13
CA GLY A 183 -7.05 10.21 6.86
C GLY A 183 -7.10 11.01 5.55
N CYS A 184 -8.29 11.20 4.96
CA CYS A 184 -8.48 11.95 3.73
C CYS A 184 -9.54 13.05 3.92
N ASP A 185 -9.13 14.31 3.83
CA ASP A 185 -10.08 15.43 3.91
C ASP A 185 -10.74 15.68 2.55
N LEU A 186 -12.01 15.34 2.47
CA LEU A 186 -12.82 15.47 1.26
C LEU A 186 -13.68 16.75 1.23
N SER A 187 -13.54 17.64 2.21
CA SER A 187 -14.41 18.82 2.38
C SER A 187 -14.42 19.77 1.18
N LEU A 188 -13.32 19.87 0.46
CA LEU A 188 -13.18 20.73 -0.73
C LEU A 188 -13.35 19.96 -2.05
N GLY A 189 -13.77 18.70 -1.97
CA GLY A 189 -13.89 17.83 -3.15
C GLY A 189 -12.59 17.09 -3.48
N ALA A 190 -12.66 16.26 -4.53
CA ALA A 190 -11.55 15.44 -4.96
C ALA A 190 -11.62 15.04 -6.44
N ALA A 191 -10.50 14.57 -6.98
CA ALA A 191 -10.45 13.80 -8.22
C ALA A 191 -10.16 12.32 -7.87
N VAL A 192 -10.57 11.40 -8.75
CA VAL A 192 -10.35 9.97 -8.58
C VAL A 192 -9.43 9.45 -9.69
N LEU A 193 -8.44 8.70 -9.30
CA LEU A 193 -7.56 7.97 -10.19
C LEU A 193 -7.83 6.48 -9.98
N ALA A 194 -8.09 5.75 -11.07
CA ALA A 194 -8.23 4.30 -11.08
C ALA A 194 -7.12 3.69 -11.93
N CYS A 195 -6.55 2.56 -11.52
CA CYS A 195 -5.59 1.83 -12.32
C CYS A 195 -5.79 0.31 -12.17
N ALA A 196 -5.49 -0.43 -13.24
CA ALA A 196 -5.63 -1.87 -13.32
C ALA A 196 -4.25 -2.57 -13.42
N PRO A 197 -3.44 -2.56 -12.34
CA PRO A 197 -2.17 -3.25 -12.34
C PRO A 197 -2.35 -4.77 -12.25
N SER A 198 -1.34 -5.53 -12.72
CA SER A 198 -1.33 -6.97 -12.48
C SER A 198 -1.34 -7.27 -10.96
N PRO A 199 -1.89 -8.43 -10.53
CA PRO A 199 -2.03 -8.78 -9.11
C PRO A 199 -0.72 -8.66 -8.33
N GLN A 200 0.42 -9.04 -8.94
CA GLN A 200 1.75 -9.01 -8.33
C GLN A 200 2.28 -7.58 -8.11
N ARG A 201 1.74 -6.60 -8.83
CA ARG A 201 2.17 -5.19 -8.76
C ARG A 201 1.26 -4.31 -7.90
N LYS A 202 0.08 -4.80 -7.48
CA LYS A 202 -0.89 -4.01 -6.69
C LYS A 202 -0.27 -3.28 -5.51
N HIS A 203 0.42 -4.00 -4.64
CA HIS A 203 1.05 -3.42 -3.46
C HIS A 203 2.07 -2.34 -3.80
N ARG A 204 2.86 -2.55 -4.87
CA ARG A 204 3.84 -1.55 -5.34
C ARG A 204 3.16 -0.28 -5.85
N PHE A 205 2.03 -0.42 -6.56
CA PHE A 205 1.23 0.71 -7.02
C PHE A 205 0.67 1.50 -5.84
N MET A 206 0.04 0.82 -4.87
CA MET A 206 -0.49 1.47 -3.68
C MET A 206 0.62 2.19 -2.89
N ALA A 207 1.76 1.55 -2.68
CA ALA A 207 2.90 2.14 -1.99
C ALA A 207 3.45 3.37 -2.73
N ALA A 208 3.60 3.30 -4.06
CA ALA A 208 4.06 4.42 -4.88
C ALA A 208 3.09 5.61 -4.79
N ILE A 209 1.78 5.36 -4.87
CA ILE A 209 0.77 6.42 -4.76
C ILE A 209 0.80 7.05 -3.36
N ARG A 210 0.84 6.25 -2.29
CA ARG A 210 0.91 6.75 -0.90
C ARG A 210 2.17 7.56 -0.63
N THR A 211 3.29 7.20 -1.25
CA THR A 211 4.56 7.94 -1.11
C THR A 211 4.49 9.31 -1.78
N ASP A 212 3.88 9.40 -2.96
CA ASP A 212 3.79 10.65 -3.72
C ASP A 212 2.64 11.57 -3.23
N LEU A 213 1.56 10.96 -2.75
CA LEU A 213 0.35 11.63 -2.30
C LEU A 213 -0.09 11.05 -0.95
N PRO A 214 0.58 11.40 0.15
CA PRO A 214 0.25 10.88 1.48
C PRO A 214 -1.14 11.27 1.96
N GLU A 215 -1.71 12.36 1.47
CA GLU A 215 -3.06 12.84 1.77
C GLU A 215 -4.16 12.13 0.96
N ALA A 216 -3.77 11.35 -0.07
CA ALA A 216 -4.73 10.63 -0.89
C ALA A 216 -5.25 9.39 -0.16
N PHE A 217 -6.55 9.16 -0.31
CA PHE A 217 -7.14 7.89 0.08
C PHE A 217 -6.84 6.84 -1.00
N VAL A 218 -6.06 5.80 -0.65
CA VAL A 218 -5.62 4.77 -1.58
C VAL A 218 -6.12 3.40 -1.15
N GLN A 219 -6.89 2.74 -2.01
CA GLN A 219 -7.48 1.43 -1.72
C GLN A 219 -7.58 0.55 -2.96
N ALA A 220 -7.39 -0.75 -2.78
CA ALA A 220 -7.65 -1.75 -3.81
C ALA A 220 -9.08 -2.30 -3.68
N LEU A 221 -9.81 -2.36 -4.79
CA LEU A 221 -11.16 -2.92 -4.87
C LEU A 221 -11.37 -3.59 -6.23
N ALA A 222 -11.99 -4.76 -6.26
CA ALA A 222 -12.39 -5.47 -7.48
C ALA A 222 -11.28 -5.58 -8.56
N GLY A 223 -10.05 -5.82 -8.14
CA GLY A 223 -8.93 -5.97 -9.10
C GLY A 223 -8.22 -4.66 -9.47
N ARG A 224 -8.79 -3.51 -9.16
CA ARG A 224 -8.22 -2.18 -9.42
C ARG A 224 -7.66 -1.53 -8.16
N VAL A 225 -6.83 -0.53 -8.35
CA VAL A 225 -6.35 0.37 -7.29
C VAL A 225 -6.93 1.76 -7.57
N TYR A 226 -7.58 2.31 -6.56
CA TYR A 226 -8.16 3.64 -6.59
C TYR A 226 -7.36 4.58 -5.69
N ALA A 227 -7.20 5.82 -6.16
CA ALA A 227 -6.69 6.92 -5.35
C ALA A 227 -7.66 8.09 -5.45
N VAL A 228 -8.25 8.47 -4.32
CA VAL A 228 -9.02 9.71 -4.20
C VAL A 228 -8.07 10.80 -3.78
N VAL A 229 -7.88 11.78 -4.65
CA VAL A 229 -6.93 12.89 -4.49
C VAL A 229 -7.70 14.13 -4.03
N PRO A 230 -7.66 14.48 -2.73
CA PRO A 230 -8.39 15.61 -2.20
C PRO A 230 -7.79 16.95 -2.62
N ALA A 231 -8.60 17.98 -2.67
CA ALA A 231 -8.12 19.35 -2.71
C ALA A 231 -7.63 19.77 -1.32
N THR A 232 -6.52 20.48 -1.25
CA THR A 232 -5.97 21.02 0.00
C THR A 232 -6.45 22.46 0.20
N ASP A 233 -6.53 22.93 1.45
CA ASP A 233 -6.94 24.29 1.79
C ASP A 233 -5.87 25.34 1.38
N ARG A 234 -5.75 25.56 0.05
CA ARG A 234 -4.82 26.53 -0.54
C ARG A 234 -5.47 27.19 -1.75
N PRO A 235 -5.01 28.39 -2.14
CA PRO A 235 -5.39 28.97 -3.44
C PRO A 235 -5.10 27.97 -4.57
N ASP A 236 -6.01 27.86 -5.53
CA ASP A 236 -5.92 26.94 -6.67
C ASP A 236 -5.89 25.43 -6.30
N ALA A 237 -6.57 25.06 -5.21
CA ALA A 237 -6.61 23.70 -4.66
C ALA A 237 -7.05 22.65 -5.70
N GLU A 238 -8.08 22.97 -6.47
CA GLU A 238 -8.62 22.10 -7.55
C GLU A 238 -7.58 21.88 -8.65
N ASP A 239 -6.99 22.95 -9.18
CA ASP A 239 -6.01 22.88 -10.26
C ASP A 239 -4.76 22.10 -9.81
N ARG A 240 -4.35 22.27 -8.55
CA ARG A 240 -3.23 21.54 -7.99
C ARG A 240 -3.54 20.06 -7.81
N ALA A 241 -4.69 19.71 -7.25
CA ALA A 241 -5.12 18.31 -7.11
C ALA A 241 -5.16 17.62 -8.47
N MET A 242 -5.72 18.28 -9.48
CA MET A 242 -5.75 17.77 -10.84
C MET A 242 -4.36 17.66 -11.49
N ALA A 243 -3.50 18.64 -11.31
CA ALA A 243 -2.12 18.60 -11.83
C ALA A 243 -1.31 17.47 -11.20
N PHE A 244 -1.46 17.26 -9.88
CA PHE A 244 -0.83 16.13 -9.19
C PHE A 244 -1.38 14.79 -9.67
N ALA A 245 -2.70 14.64 -9.73
CA ALA A 245 -3.34 13.43 -10.20
C ALA A 245 -2.94 13.11 -11.65
N ALA A 246 -2.91 14.11 -12.54
CA ALA A 246 -2.48 13.95 -13.93
C ALA A 246 -0.99 13.57 -14.06
N THR A 247 -0.12 14.12 -13.21
CA THR A 247 1.31 13.78 -13.19
C THR A 247 1.52 12.34 -12.74
N LEU A 248 0.81 11.94 -11.68
CA LEU A 248 0.84 10.57 -11.17
C LEU A 248 0.27 9.59 -12.20
N ALA A 249 -0.87 9.91 -12.83
CA ALA A 249 -1.47 9.10 -13.87
C ALA A 249 -0.49 8.82 -15.01
N ARG A 250 0.16 9.85 -15.57
CA ARG A 250 1.17 9.70 -16.64
C ARG A 250 2.31 8.77 -16.24
N ARG A 251 2.77 8.85 -14.99
CA ARG A 251 3.86 7.99 -14.50
C ARG A 251 3.41 6.53 -14.37
N LEU A 252 2.20 6.30 -13.88
CA LEU A 252 1.66 4.95 -13.69
C LEU A 252 1.22 4.30 -15.02
N GLN A 253 0.82 5.09 -16.04
CA GLN A 253 0.44 4.61 -17.37
C GLN A 253 1.53 3.81 -18.08
N ALA A 254 2.80 4.05 -17.77
CA ALA A 254 3.91 3.23 -18.27
C ALA A 254 3.85 1.76 -17.81
N HIS A 255 3.00 1.44 -16.86
CA HIS A 255 2.98 0.13 -16.21
C HIS A 255 1.60 -0.54 -16.12
N ALA A 256 0.53 0.21 -16.31
CA ALA A 256 -0.86 -0.28 -16.30
C ALA A 256 -1.81 0.75 -16.93
N PRO A 257 -3.00 0.36 -17.41
CA PRO A 257 -4.07 1.29 -17.77
C PRO A 257 -4.44 2.15 -16.56
N VAL A 258 -4.53 3.48 -16.77
CA VAL A 258 -4.86 4.44 -15.72
C VAL A 258 -5.93 5.40 -16.21
N GLY A 259 -7.03 5.49 -15.48
CA GLY A 259 -8.09 6.46 -15.68
C GLY A 259 -8.03 7.56 -14.63
N LEU A 260 -8.33 8.78 -15.03
CA LEU A 260 -8.43 9.94 -14.17
C LEU A 260 -9.77 10.63 -14.42
N SER A 261 -10.54 10.86 -13.34
CA SER A 261 -11.80 11.59 -13.40
C SER A 261 -11.60 13.09 -13.58
N SER A 262 -12.70 13.80 -13.81
CA SER A 262 -12.77 15.24 -13.53
C SER A 262 -12.68 15.49 -12.02
N PHE A 263 -12.49 16.76 -11.65
CA PHE A 263 -12.58 17.19 -10.27
C PHE A 263 -14.06 17.36 -9.87
N HIS A 264 -14.44 16.73 -8.76
CA HIS A 264 -15.77 16.84 -8.18
C HIS A 264 -15.71 17.65 -6.89
N ARG A 265 -16.30 18.85 -6.89
CA ARG A 265 -16.33 19.75 -5.72
C ARG A 265 -17.28 19.25 -4.65
N ASN A 266 -18.33 18.54 -5.05
CA ASN A 266 -19.29 17.98 -4.12
C ASN A 266 -18.86 16.54 -3.73
N PRO A 267 -18.48 16.26 -2.47
CA PRO A 267 -18.10 14.94 -2.04
C PRO A 267 -19.14 13.85 -2.27
N ALA A 268 -20.43 14.19 -2.26
CA ALA A 268 -21.50 13.24 -2.57
C ALA A 268 -21.47 12.73 -4.03
N GLU A 269 -20.74 13.39 -4.92
CA GLU A 269 -20.60 13.00 -6.32
C GLU A 269 -19.36 12.16 -6.62
N LEU A 270 -18.58 11.78 -5.59
CA LEU A 270 -17.38 10.96 -5.77
C LEU A 270 -17.65 9.58 -6.39
N GLY A 271 -18.87 9.05 -6.24
CA GLY A 271 -19.28 7.86 -6.96
C GLY A 271 -19.25 8.03 -8.48
N ARG A 272 -19.63 9.22 -8.98
CA ARG A 272 -19.52 9.56 -10.40
C ARG A 272 -18.06 9.68 -10.83
N ALA A 273 -17.22 10.30 -9.99
CA ALA A 273 -15.79 10.40 -10.25
C ALA A 273 -15.14 9.01 -10.38
N ILE A 274 -15.55 8.05 -9.53
CA ILE A 274 -15.09 6.66 -9.62
C ILE A 274 -15.53 6.04 -10.95
N ALA A 275 -16.79 6.20 -11.33
CA ALA A 275 -17.33 5.67 -12.59
C ALA A 275 -16.63 6.28 -13.83
N GLU A 276 -16.32 7.58 -13.79
CA GLU A 276 -15.54 8.24 -14.86
C GLU A 276 -14.13 7.63 -14.97
N ALA A 277 -13.44 7.46 -13.85
CA ALA A 277 -12.10 6.88 -13.85
C ALA A 277 -12.10 5.41 -14.29
N ASP A 278 -13.12 4.64 -13.86
CA ASP A 278 -13.31 3.24 -14.27
C ASP A 278 -13.52 3.12 -15.77
N LEU A 279 -14.38 3.96 -16.34
CA LEU A 279 -14.67 3.95 -17.78
C LEU A 279 -13.40 4.23 -18.61
N VAL A 280 -12.57 5.19 -18.17
CA VAL A 280 -11.28 5.46 -18.85
C VAL A 280 -10.35 4.25 -18.78
N VAL A 281 -10.29 3.55 -17.63
CA VAL A 281 -9.48 2.32 -17.50
C VAL A 281 -9.98 1.23 -18.45
N ASP A 282 -11.30 1.04 -18.56
CA ASP A 282 -11.90 0.02 -19.43
C ASP A 282 -11.60 0.31 -20.92
N VAL A 283 -11.80 1.57 -21.34
CA VAL A 283 -11.49 1.98 -22.72
C VAL A 283 -10.01 1.81 -23.06
N LEU A 284 -9.09 2.10 -22.12
CA LEU A 284 -7.66 1.93 -22.32
C LEU A 284 -7.22 0.45 -22.27
N GLY A 285 -7.95 -0.38 -21.51
CA GLY A 285 -7.64 -1.82 -21.37
C GLY A 285 -8.04 -2.63 -22.61
N ASP A 286 -9.09 -2.22 -23.31
CA ASP A 286 -9.65 -2.93 -24.46
C ASP A 286 -9.10 -2.46 -25.82
N ALA A 287 -8.43 -1.31 -25.86
CA ALA A 287 -7.99 -0.72 -27.11
C ALA A 287 -6.46 -0.65 -27.22
N ASP A 288 -5.94 -0.97 -28.41
CA ASP A 288 -4.62 -0.52 -28.92
C ASP A 288 -4.55 1.02 -29.08
N VAL A 289 -5.25 1.78 -28.22
CA VAL A 289 -5.31 3.23 -28.27
C VAL A 289 -4.14 3.81 -27.49
N PRO A 290 -3.27 4.59 -28.14
CA PRO A 290 -2.18 5.24 -27.43
C PRO A 290 -2.73 6.13 -26.30
N PRO A 291 -2.15 6.08 -25.08
CA PRO A 291 -2.57 6.88 -23.93
C PRO A 291 -2.64 8.39 -24.21
N GLU A 292 -1.83 8.86 -25.17
CA GLU A 292 -1.77 10.25 -25.61
C GLU A 292 -3.08 10.74 -26.25
N THR A 293 -3.89 9.84 -26.82
CA THR A 293 -5.13 10.19 -27.52
C THR A 293 -6.25 10.56 -26.53
N ILE A 294 -6.25 10.01 -25.33
CA ILE A 294 -7.28 10.25 -24.29
C ILE A 294 -6.89 11.46 -23.40
N ALA A 295 -5.64 11.88 -23.44
CA ALA A 295 -5.18 13.11 -22.76
C ALA A 295 -5.75 14.39 -23.40
N ASP A 296 -6.33 14.31 -24.60
CA ASP A 296 -6.94 15.46 -25.27
C ASP A 296 -8.31 15.77 -24.61
N GLY A 297 -8.50 17.00 -24.16
CA GLY A 297 -9.66 17.45 -23.38
C GLY A 297 -11.02 17.15 -24.03
N THR A 298 -11.06 16.98 -25.36
CA THR A 298 -12.26 16.66 -26.11
C THR A 298 -12.75 15.23 -25.85
N TYR A 299 -11.83 14.25 -25.82
CA TYR A 299 -12.15 12.85 -25.49
C TYR A 299 -12.57 12.70 -24.04
N ARG A 300 -11.94 13.46 -23.15
CA ARG A 300 -12.28 13.47 -21.74
C ARG A 300 -13.69 13.97 -21.48
N LEU A 301 -14.10 15.03 -22.17
CA LEU A 301 -15.49 15.54 -22.12
C LEU A 301 -16.49 14.51 -22.66
N LEU A 302 -16.17 13.84 -23.76
CA LEU A 302 -17.02 12.79 -24.31
C LEU A 302 -17.17 11.63 -23.35
N ILE A 303 -16.07 11.14 -22.75
CA ILE A 303 -16.10 10.06 -21.76
C ILE A 303 -16.91 10.49 -20.52
N GLN A 304 -16.77 11.73 -20.07
CA GLN A 304 -17.57 12.27 -18.97
C GLN A 304 -19.06 12.30 -19.30
N MET A 305 -19.43 12.78 -20.51
CA MET A 305 -20.82 12.76 -20.96
C MET A 305 -21.39 11.34 -21.02
N LEU A 306 -20.62 10.39 -21.53
CA LEU A 306 -21.01 8.98 -21.65
C LEU A 306 -21.16 8.32 -20.27
N ALA A 307 -20.25 8.58 -19.33
CA ALA A 307 -20.31 8.06 -17.96
C ALA A 307 -21.48 8.66 -17.15
N SER A 308 -21.82 9.94 -17.43
CA SER A 308 -22.91 10.62 -16.75
C SER A 308 -24.31 10.20 -17.23
N HIS A 309 -24.41 9.63 -18.43
CA HIS A 309 -25.68 9.30 -19.06
C HIS A 309 -25.69 7.92 -19.74
N PRO A 310 -25.56 6.81 -18.97
CA PRO A 310 -25.46 5.46 -19.53
C PRO A 310 -26.66 5.06 -20.38
N THR A 311 -27.87 5.55 -20.08
CA THR A 311 -29.07 5.32 -20.89
C THR A 311 -29.04 6.05 -22.21
N GLN A 312 -28.43 7.24 -22.28
CA GLN A 312 -28.23 7.97 -23.52
C GLN A 312 -27.14 7.36 -24.38
N LEU A 313 -26.11 6.76 -23.75
CA LEU A 313 -25.10 6.01 -24.46
C LEU A 313 -25.69 4.81 -25.18
N GLU A 314 -26.53 4.02 -24.49
CA GLU A 314 -27.24 2.90 -25.10
C GLU A 314 -28.14 3.35 -26.27
N ALA A 315 -28.91 4.41 -26.08
CA ALA A 315 -29.72 4.98 -27.13
C ALA A 315 -28.86 5.45 -28.31
N PHE A 316 -27.78 6.17 -28.06
CA PHE A 316 -26.83 6.62 -29.07
C PHE A 316 -26.19 5.45 -29.84
N PHE A 317 -25.80 4.40 -29.13
CA PHE A 317 -25.26 3.17 -29.74
C PHE A 317 -26.29 2.53 -30.67
N GLN A 318 -27.53 2.37 -30.20
CA GLN A 318 -28.61 1.75 -30.97
C GLN A 318 -28.99 2.58 -32.21
N GLU A 319 -28.94 3.92 -32.12
CA GLU A 319 -29.27 4.80 -33.23
C GLU A 319 -28.14 4.96 -34.25
N THR A 320 -26.85 4.88 -33.81
CA THR A 320 -25.73 5.25 -34.70
C THR A 320 -24.85 4.07 -35.09
N LEU A 321 -24.44 3.23 -34.14
CA LEU A 321 -23.47 2.16 -34.38
C LEU A 321 -24.11 0.79 -34.61
N ALA A 322 -25.21 0.48 -33.95
CA ALA A 322 -25.88 -0.81 -34.13
C ALA A 322 -26.34 -1.09 -35.59
N PRO A 323 -26.84 -0.08 -36.34
CA PRO A 323 -27.16 -0.30 -37.76
C PRO A 323 -25.93 -0.62 -38.62
N VAL A 324 -24.77 -0.01 -38.30
CA VAL A 324 -23.52 -0.27 -39.03
C VAL A 324 -22.96 -1.66 -38.68
N ALA A 325 -23.00 -2.05 -37.41
CA ALA A 325 -22.61 -3.38 -36.96
C ALA A 325 -23.49 -4.47 -37.56
N ALA A 326 -24.83 -4.26 -37.59
CA ALA A 326 -25.76 -5.16 -38.23
C ALA A 326 -25.52 -5.28 -39.74
N TYR A 327 -25.14 -4.19 -40.42
CA TYR A 327 -24.76 -4.20 -41.81
C TYR A 327 -23.47 -5.01 -42.05
N ASP A 328 -22.45 -4.85 -41.19
CA ASP A 328 -21.22 -5.62 -41.25
C ASP A 328 -21.49 -7.13 -41.08
N ASP A 329 -22.34 -7.49 -40.12
CA ASP A 329 -22.73 -8.88 -39.86
C ASP A 329 -23.51 -9.48 -41.06
N GLN A 330 -24.38 -8.69 -41.70
CA GLN A 330 -25.20 -9.14 -42.81
C GLN A 330 -24.43 -9.30 -44.12
N TYR A 331 -23.47 -8.41 -44.38
CA TYR A 331 -22.78 -8.33 -45.67
C TYR A 331 -21.29 -8.72 -45.59
N GLY A 332 -20.76 -9.11 -44.40
CA GLY A 332 -19.38 -9.46 -44.21
C GLY A 332 -18.41 -8.31 -44.48
N THR A 333 -18.85 -7.08 -44.21
CA THR A 333 -18.04 -5.86 -44.36
C THR A 333 -17.33 -5.53 -43.05
N GLN A 334 -16.40 -4.58 -43.08
CA GLN A 334 -15.61 -4.13 -41.93
C GLN A 334 -15.74 -2.61 -41.74
N LEU A 335 -16.96 -2.10 -41.78
CA LEU A 335 -17.24 -0.66 -41.69
C LEU A 335 -16.94 -0.14 -40.28
N VAL A 336 -17.23 -0.92 -39.24
CA VAL A 336 -16.92 -0.54 -37.85
C VAL A 336 -15.39 -0.45 -37.65
N GLU A 337 -14.61 -1.39 -38.15
CA GLU A 337 -13.16 -1.32 -38.13
C GLU A 337 -12.62 -0.14 -38.96
N THR A 338 -13.21 0.11 -40.11
CA THR A 338 -12.84 1.27 -40.93
C THR A 338 -13.11 2.60 -40.22
N LEU A 339 -14.26 2.72 -39.54
CA LEU A 339 -14.56 3.87 -38.70
C LEU A 339 -13.59 4.03 -37.56
N ALA A 340 -13.27 2.93 -36.85
CA ALA A 340 -12.30 2.92 -35.76
C ALA A 340 -10.88 3.33 -36.21
N ALA A 341 -10.46 2.91 -37.40
CA ALA A 341 -9.19 3.32 -37.99
C ALA A 341 -9.20 4.79 -38.47
N TYR A 342 -10.34 5.28 -38.97
CA TYR A 342 -10.46 6.64 -39.52
C TYR A 342 -10.57 7.73 -38.48
N LEU A 343 -11.25 7.46 -37.36
CA LEU A 343 -11.48 8.45 -36.29
C LEU A 343 -10.16 8.95 -35.62
N PRO A 344 -9.16 8.12 -35.31
CA PRO A 344 -7.87 8.58 -34.79
C PRO A 344 -7.11 9.48 -35.77
N PHE A 345 -7.24 9.24 -37.08
CA PHE A 345 -6.54 10.03 -38.10
C PHE A 345 -7.08 11.47 -38.21
N ARG A 346 -8.37 11.71 -37.95
CA ARG A 346 -8.97 13.07 -38.01
C ARG A 346 -8.62 13.93 -36.79
N THR A 347 -8.27 13.34 -35.66
CA THR A 347 -7.90 14.07 -34.44
C THR A 347 -6.42 14.46 -34.39
N SER A 348 -5.55 13.82 -35.16
CA SER A 348 -4.15 14.23 -35.29
C SER A 348 -4.05 15.47 -36.15
N ARG A 349 -3.80 16.63 -35.56
CA ARG A 349 -3.59 17.97 -36.18
C ARG A 349 -2.50 18.02 -37.25
N ARG A 350 -1.80 16.94 -37.56
CA ARG A 350 -0.72 16.84 -38.56
C ARG A 350 -1.19 16.46 -39.99
N LEU A 351 -2.44 16.19 -40.22
CA LEU A 351 -2.92 15.72 -41.52
C LEU A 351 -3.74 16.77 -42.33
N PHE A 352 -3.66 18.05 -41.97
CA PHE A 352 -4.11 19.15 -42.80
C PHE A 352 -2.99 19.84 -43.62
N LEU A 353 -2.05 19.08 -44.14
CA LEU A 353 -1.33 19.54 -45.34
C LEU A 353 -1.92 18.80 -46.54
N PRO A 354 -2.50 19.54 -47.51
CA PRO A 354 -2.86 18.92 -48.77
C PRO A 354 -1.59 18.30 -49.40
N PRO A 355 -1.71 17.15 -50.08
CA PRO A 355 -0.57 16.58 -50.78
C PRO A 355 -0.03 17.59 -51.75
N PRO A 356 1.32 17.69 -51.98
CA PRO A 356 1.87 18.60 -52.97
C PRO A 356 1.29 18.25 -54.35
N LEU A 357 0.58 19.20 -54.92
CA LEU A 357 0.19 19.17 -56.34
C LEU A 357 1.46 19.20 -57.18
N GLY A 358 1.91 18.05 -57.60
CA GLY A 358 3.10 17.93 -58.45
C GLY A 358 3.37 16.48 -58.77
N VAL A 359 2.87 16.01 -59.84
CA VAL A 359 3.37 15.15 -60.91
C VAL A 359 2.20 14.42 -61.57
N LEU A 360 1.44 15.14 -62.39
CA LEU A 360 0.78 14.55 -63.55
C LEU A 360 1.39 15.27 -64.75
N GLY A 361 2.50 14.72 -65.22
CA GLY A 361 3.17 15.15 -66.45
C GLY A 361 3.94 13.95 -67.01
N GLY A 362 3.40 13.35 -68.07
CA GLY A 362 4.19 12.56 -69.01
C GLY A 362 3.83 11.09 -69.10
N LEU A 363 2.85 10.79 -69.95
CA LEU A 363 2.90 9.58 -70.81
C LEU A 363 2.15 9.93 -72.09
N GLN A 364 2.96 10.21 -73.10
CA GLN A 364 2.62 9.90 -74.46
C GLN A 364 2.84 8.43 -74.75
#